data_50f68c79032120c7f67fa76007c4736c
#
_entry.id   50f68c79032120c7f67fa76007c4736c
#
_cell.length_a   1.000
_cell.length_b   1.000
_cell.length_c   1.000
_cell.angle_alpha   90.00
_cell.angle_beta   90.00
_cell.angle_gamma   90.00
#
_symmetry.space_group_name_H-M   'P 1'
#
loop_
_entity.id
_entity.type
_entity.pdbx_description
1 polymer ?
#
loop_
_entity_poly.entity_id
_entity_poly.type
_entity_poly.pdbx_seq_one_letter_code
_entity_poly.pdbx_strand_id
1 'polypeptide(L)'
;VPALAQEAAMKFETLSIHVGRDVERATGAVAPPIQMSTTFERDADGEFSRGFSYSRADSPARRPLEECIAALEGGADATTYSSGSAASMAVFSLLRPGEHVLAPIESYHGTAKQLRDILGPMGVAYTFVDMTRVDEVRKALRPETRLVWVETPSNPMLNISDIEAIAELAHGRGALVCCDNTFATPVWQRPLELGADLVMHSSTKYFGGHSDVMGGAVVVRDRGGLSDKLRDYQQTAGSVPSPFDCWLIRRSLTTLSCRVRAQTHNASRLAGFLQSHRNVERVLYPGLDTHPGHAIAQRQMKGGFGAMLSFLVRGGREAAFAVAARTKIFIRATSLGGVESLIEHRASVEGPHSVTPDNLLRVSVGLESAEDLIADLDQALG
;
A
#
# COMPACT_ATOMS: atom_id res chain seq x y z
N VAL A 1 -15.07 -23.65 -9.40
CA VAL A 1 -16.17 -22.74 -9.82
C VAL A 1 -17.25 -22.55 -8.74
N PRO A 2 -17.55 -23.49 -7.82
CA PRO A 2 -18.49 -23.19 -6.71
C PRO A 2 -17.92 -22.26 -5.63
N ALA A 3 -16.60 -22.16 -5.46
CA ALA A 3 -15.97 -21.35 -4.42
C ALA A 3 -16.18 -19.83 -4.60
N LEU A 4 -16.04 -19.31 -5.82
CA LEU A 4 -16.14 -17.85 -6.10
C LEU A 4 -17.52 -17.25 -5.77
N ALA A 5 -18.62 -17.98 -5.98
CA ALA A 5 -19.96 -17.50 -5.67
C ALA A 5 -20.23 -17.44 -4.14
N GLN A 6 -19.58 -18.30 -3.38
CA GLN A 6 -19.67 -18.34 -1.91
C GLN A 6 -18.75 -17.27 -1.27
N GLU A 7 -17.62 -16.97 -1.91
CA GLU A 7 -16.70 -15.91 -1.50
C GLU A 7 -17.31 -14.52 -1.63
N ALA A 8 -18.09 -14.25 -2.69
CA ALA A 8 -18.77 -12.97 -2.90
C ALA A 8 -19.78 -12.58 -1.80
N ALA A 9 -20.24 -13.56 -1.00
CA ALA A 9 -21.15 -13.34 0.13
C ALA A 9 -20.42 -13.15 1.48
N MET A 10 -19.12 -13.43 1.56
CA MET A 10 -18.37 -13.37 2.82
C MET A 10 -17.99 -11.93 3.17
N LYS A 11 -17.93 -11.64 4.47
CA LYS A 11 -17.42 -10.38 4.99
C LYS A 11 -15.89 -10.36 4.96
N PHE A 12 -15.31 -9.18 4.97
CA PHE A 12 -13.86 -8.94 4.88
C PHE A 12 -13.05 -9.80 5.86
N GLU A 13 -13.49 -9.87 7.12
CA GLU A 13 -12.82 -10.64 8.18
C GLU A 13 -12.79 -12.13 7.86
N THR A 14 -13.88 -12.66 7.29
CA THR A 14 -13.98 -14.07 6.88
C THR A 14 -13.10 -14.34 5.66
N LEU A 15 -13.11 -13.45 4.65
CA LEU A 15 -12.24 -13.56 3.47
C LEU A 15 -10.77 -13.60 3.88
N SER A 16 -10.34 -12.70 4.78
CA SER A 16 -8.94 -12.62 5.23
C SER A 16 -8.43 -13.90 5.91
N ILE A 17 -9.33 -14.67 6.53
CA ILE A 17 -9.00 -15.92 7.20
C ILE A 17 -8.99 -17.11 6.23
N HIS A 18 -9.98 -17.19 5.35
CA HIS A 18 -10.28 -18.42 4.61
C HIS A 18 -9.75 -18.45 3.17
N VAL A 19 -9.74 -17.33 2.44
CA VAL A 19 -9.30 -17.35 1.04
C VAL A 19 -7.81 -17.69 0.94
N GLY A 20 -7.47 -18.68 0.11
CA GLY A 20 -6.11 -19.18 -0.05
C GLY A 20 -5.57 -19.92 1.21
N ARG A 21 -6.46 -20.53 2.02
CA ARG A 21 -6.07 -21.27 3.22
C ARG A 21 -6.84 -22.58 3.35
N ASP A 22 -6.60 -23.48 2.43
CA ASP A 22 -7.19 -24.82 2.50
C ASP A 22 -6.48 -25.69 3.55
N VAL A 23 -7.23 -26.60 4.16
CA VAL A 23 -6.69 -27.67 5.00
C VAL A 23 -5.83 -28.57 4.12
N GLU A 24 -4.59 -28.85 4.56
CA GLU A 24 -3.68 -29.73 3.85
C GLU A 24 -4.23 -31.17 3.86
N ARG A 25 -4.48 -31.71 2.67
CA ARG A 25 -5.27 -32.96 2.53
C ARG A 25 -4.50 -34.22 2.97
N ALA A 26 -3.19 -34.24 2.84
CA ALA A 26 -2.37 -35.41 3.18
C ALA A 26 -2.25 -35.62 4.69
N THR A 27 -2.19 -34.52 5.45
CA THR A 27 -1.94 -34.56 6.91
C THR A 27 -3.14 -34.09 7.74
N GLY A 28 -4.09 -33.37 7.15
CA GLY A 28 -5.15 -32.68 7.88
C GLY A 28 -4.68 -31.42 8.60
N ALA A 29 -3.50 -30.89 8.29
CA ALA A 29 -2.98 -29.67 8.92
C ALA A 29 -3.85 -28.45 8.57
N VAL A 30 -4.30 -27.71 9.60
CA VAL A 30 -5.10 -26.48 9.43
C VAL A 30 -4.24 -25.30 8.92
N ALA A 31 -2.95 -25.24 9.31
CA ALA A 31 -2.02 -24.26 8.79
C ALA A 31 -1.41 -24.78 7.47
N PRO A 32 -1.42 -23.99 6.38
CA PRO A 32 -0.80 -24.40 5.12
C PRO A 32 0.70 -24.67 5.29
N PRO A 33 1.27 -25.68 4.61
CA PRO A 33 2.70 -25.93 4.64
C PRO A 33 3.48 -24.85 3.88
N ILE A 34 4.77 -24.71 4.19
CA ILE A 34 5.71 -23.88 3.41
C ILE A 34 6.32 -24.76 2.32
N GLN A 35 5.90 -24.55 1.08
CA GLN A 35 6.40 -25.30 -0.07
C GLN A 35 7.61 -24.58 -0.68
N MET A 36 8.82 -25.04 -0.34
CA MET A 36 10.07 -24.42 -0.77
C MET A 36 10.57 -24.88 -2.15
N SER A 37 9.87 -25.82 -2.81
CA SER A 37 10.31 -26.35 -4.11
C SER A 37 10.35 -25.28 -5.20
N THR A 38 11.44 -25.25 -5.97
CA THR A 38 11.57 -24.39 -7.16
C THR A 38 11.10 -25.08 -8.43
N THR A 39 11.09 -26.41 -8.48
CA THR A 39 10.70 -27.20 -9.63
C THR A 39 9.71 -28.28 -9.23
N PHE A 40 8.88 -28.71 -10.15
CA PHE A 40 7.82 -29.69 -9.92
C PHE A 40 7.90 -30.82 -10.93
N GLU A 41 7.48 -32.01 -10.51
CA GLU A 41 7.48 -33.21 -11.32
C GLU A 41 6.54 -33.04 -12.53
N ARG A 42 7.04 -33.39 -13.69
CA ARG A 42 6.30 -33.47 -14.92
C ARG A 42 5.66 -34.86 -15.07
N ASP A 43 4.44 -34.93 -15.56
CA ASP A 43 3.76 -36.20 -15.81
C ASP A 43 4.41 -36.96 -16.99
N ALA A 44 4.17 -38.27 -17.07
CA ALA A 44 4.77 -39.10 -18.09
C ALA A 44 4.38 -38.74 -19.54
N ASP A 45 3.24 -38.08 -19.73
CA ASP A 45 2.77 -37.55 -21.02
C ASP A 45 3.37 -36.19 -21.36
N GLY A 46 4.19 -35.63 -20.47
CA GLY A 46 4.83 -34.35 -20.65
C GLY A 46 4.04 -33.13 -20.13
N GLU A 47 2.88 -33.35 -19.51
CA GLU A 47 2.06 -32.30 -18.93
C GLU A 47 2.40 -32.01 -17.45
N PHE A 48 1.82 -30.96 -16.88
CA PHE A 48 1.88 -30.60 -15.46
C PHE A 48 0.45 -30.59 -14.87
N SER A 49 -0.16 -31.78 -14.74
CA SER A 49 -1.55 -31.93 -14.32
C SER A 49 -1.84 -31.35 -12.92
N ARG A 50 -0.81 -31.20 -12.06
CA ARG A 50 -0.90 -30.55 -10.74
C ARG A 50 -0.84 -29.02 -10.83
N GLY A 51 -0.65 -28.43 -12.02
CA GLY A 51 -0.72 -26.99 -12.30
C GLY A 51 0.52 -26.18 -11.93
N PHE A 52 1.63 -26.82 -11.56
CA PHE A 52 2.90 -26.15 -11.24
C PHE A 52 4.05 -26.78 -12.03
N SER A 53 4.91 -25.94 -12.60
CA SER A 53 6.11 -26.37 -13.34
C SER A 53 7.39 -25.83 -12.71
N TYR A 54 7.40 -24.55 -12.42
CA TYR A 54 8.55 -23.83 -11.88
C TYR A 54 8.08 -22.64 -11.01
N SER A 55 8.68 -22.43 -9.84
CA SER A 55 8.18 -21.49 -8.84
C SER A 55 8.18 -20.01 -9.29
N ARG A 56 9.03 -19.63 -10.26
CA ARG A 56 8.99 -18.29 -10.84
C ARG A 56 7.72 -18.08 -11.68
N ALA A 57 7.23 -19.11 -12.36
CA ALA A 57 5.96 -19.04 -13.10
C ALA A 57 4.77 -19.02 -12.15
N ASP A 58 4.69 -20.04 -11.26
CA ASP A 58 3.68 -20.13 -10.21
C ASP A 58 4.14 -21.05 -9.09
N SER A 59 3.58 -20.88 -7.88
CA SER A 59 3.94 -21.75 -6.76
C SER A 59 2.77 -21.97 -5.79
N PRO A 60 2.72 -23.11 -5.10
CA PRO A 60 1.71 -23.41 -4.09
C PRO A 60 1.68 -22.43 -2.91
N ALA A 61 2.78 -21.69 -2.66
CA ALA A 61 2.84 -20.67 -1.62
C ALA A 61 2.38 -19.30 -2.11
N ARG A 62 2.63 -18.95 -3.39
CA ARG A 62 2.31 -17.62 -3.95
C ARG A 62 0.86 -17.51 -4.39
N ARG A 63 0.33 -18.52 -5.09
CA ARG A 63 -1.06 -18.50 -5.58
C ARG A 63 -2.09 -18.22 -4.48
N PRO A 64 -2.07 -18.88 -3.30
CA PRO A 64 -2.99 -18.59 -2.21
C PRO A 64 -2.86 -17.17 -1.64
N LEU A 65 -1.65 -16.59 -1.66
CA LEU A 65 -1.44 -15.19 -1.26
C LEU A 65 -2.10 -14.23 -2.26
N GLU A 66 -1.90 -14.47 -3.56
CA GLU A 66 -2.47 -13.65 -4.64
C GLU A 66 -4.00 -13.71 -4.62
N GLU A 67 -4.59 -14.90 -4.47
CA GLU A 67 -6.04 -15.09 -4.32
C GLU A 67 -6.59 -14.32 -3.13
N CYS A 68 -5.93 -14.39 -1.98
CA CYS A 68 -6.35 -13.67 -0.78
C CYS A 68 -6.31 -12.15 -0.99
N ILE A 69 -5.21 -11.60 -1.54
CA ILE A 69 -5.08 -10.16 -1.78
C ILE A 69 -6.13 -9.67 -2.78
N ALA A 70 -6.36 -10.42 -3.87
CA ALA A 70 -7.40 -10.10 -4.85
C ALA A 70 -8.79 -10.03 -4.18
N ALA A 71 -9.14 -11.03 -3.37
CA ALA A 71 -10.43 -11.07 -2.68
C ALA A 71 -10.60 -9.91 -1.67
N LEU A 72 -9.54 -9.53 -0.95
CA LEU A 72 -9.58 -8.44 0.01
C LEU A 72 -9.78 -7.07 -0.65
N GLU A 73 -9.18 -6.83 -1.81
CA GLU A 73 -9.38 -5.61 -2.59
C GLU A 73 -10.64 -5.62 -3.46
N GLY A 74 -11.29 -6.79 -3.59
CA GLY A 74 -12.46 -6.97 -4.48
C GLY A 74 -12.07 -7.01 -5.96
N GLY A 75 -10.83 -7.37 -6.27
CA GLY A 75 -10.33 -7.55 -7.64
C GLY A 75 -10.52 -8.98 -8.16
N ALA A 76 -10.37 -9.14 -9.46
CA ALA A 76 -10.51 -10.43 -10.13
C ALA A 76 -9.22 -11.26 -10.14
N ASP A 77 -8.05 -10.62 -10.02
CA ASP A 77 -6.73 -11.26 -9.99
C ASP A 77 -5.70 -10.37 -9.29
N ALA A 78 -4.64 -10.98 -8.76
CA ALA A 78 -3.50 -10.27 -8.20
C ALA A 78 -2.18 -10.94 -8.59
N THR A 79 -1.13 -10.14 -8.66
CA THR A 79 0.26 -10.59 -8.84
C THR A 79 1.11 -10.06 -7.70
N THR A 80 2.00 -10.89 -7.15
CA THR A 80 2.88 -10.50 -6.04
C THR A 80 4.34 -10.43 -6.46
N TYR A 81 5.08 -9.54 -5.82
CA TYR A 81 6.45 -9.18 -6.15
C TYR A 81 7.34 -9.16 -4.90
N SER A 82 8.65 -9.24 -5.09
CA SER A 82 9.65 -9.25 -4.02
C SER A 82 9.71 -7.95 -3.20
N SER A 83 9.10 -6.86 -3.68
CA SER A 83 9.02 -5.59 -2.96
C SER A 83 7.91 -4.69 -3.52
N GLY A 84 7.51 -3.66 -2.75
CA GLY A 84 6.60 -2.63 -3.26
C GLY A 84 7.17 -1.91 -4.49
N SER A 85 8.47 -1.64 -4.52
CA SER A 85 9.14 -1.03 -5.68
C SER A 85 9.09 -1.92 -6.92
N ALA A 86 9.17 -3.24 -6.77
CA ALA A 86 9.00 -4.17 -7.88
C ALA A 86 7.55 -4.21 -8.38
N ALA A 87 6.57 -4.06 -7.46
CA ALA A 87 5.16 -3.98 -7.82
C ALA A 87 4.84 -2.68 -8.59
N SER A 88 5.35 -1.52 -8.15
CA SER A 88 5.18 -0.27 -8.91
C SER A 88 5.87 -0.33 -10.28
N MET A 89 7.06 -0.93 -10.38
CA MET A 89 7.72 -1.16 -11.68
C MET A 89 6.92 -2.07 -12.60
N ALA A 90 6.21 -3.07 -12.06
CA ALA A 90 5.33 -3.91 -12.87
C ALA A 90 4.18 -3.11 -13.48
N VAL A 91 3.59 -2.19 -12.74
CA VAL A 91 2.57 -1.26 -13.29
C VAL A 91 3.19 -0.34 -14.34
N PHE A 92 4.36 0.22 -14.08
CA PHE A 92 5.04 1.10 -15.03
C PHE A 92 5.52 0.37 -16.30
N SER A 93 5.76 -0.94 -16.23
CA SER A 93 6.11 -1.74 -17.43
C SER A 93 4.98 -1.83 -18.46
N LEU A 94 3.76 -1.45 -18.10
CA LEU A 94 2.64 -1.34 -19.04
C LEU A 94 2.81 -0.15 -20.00
N LEU A 95 3.68 0.81 -19.67
CA LEU A 95 3.95 2.00 -20.46
C LEU A 95 5.04 1.75 -21.52
N ARG A 96 4.92 2.46 -22.64
CA ARG A 96 5.87 2.43 -23.75
C ARG A 96 6.56 3.78 -23.91
N PRO A 97 7.75 3.82 -24.55
CA PRO A 97 8.38 5.08 -24.93
C PRO A 97 7.43 5.99 -25.71
N GLY A 98 7.39 7.27 -25.36
CA GLY A 98 6.46 8.27 -25.89
C GLY A 98 5.12 8.37 -25.16
N GLU A 99 4.78 7.41 -24.30
CA GLU A 99 3.60 7.52 -23.43
C GLU A 99 3.90 8.34 -22.18
N HIS A 100 2.85 8.79 -21.50
CA HIS A 100 2.93 9.68 -20.36
C HIS A 100 2.24 9.11 -19.13
N VAL A 101 2.86 9.31 -17.96
CA VAL A 101 2.28 9.02 -16.64
C VAL A 101 2.11 10.31 -15.85
N LEU A 102 0.94 10.46 -15.22
CA LEU A 102 0.64 11.51 -14.27
C LEU A 102 0.74 10.96 -12.86
N ALA A 103 1.50 11.61 -11.96
CA ALA A 103 1.73 11.16 -10.60
C ALA A 103 1.60 12.32 -9.59
N PRO A 104 1.28 12.06 -8.31
CA PRO A 104 1.20 13.12 -7.31
C PRO A 104 2.59 13.70 -7.00
N ILE A 105 2.63 15.02 -6.77
CA ILE A 105 3.86 15.73 -6.38
C ILE A 105 4.43 15.19 -5.06
N GLU A 106 3.58 14.67 -4.20
CA GLU A 106 3.91 14.10 -2.88
C GLU A 106 3.85 12.56 -2.91
N SER A 107 4.18 11.93 -4.02
CA SER A 107 4.27 10.46 -4.06
C SER A 107 5.46 9.97 -3.24
N TYR A 108 5.38 8.72 -2.78
CA TYR A 108 6.51 8.03 -2.17
C TYR A 108 7.78 8.28 -2.97
N HIS A 109 8.84 8.72 -2.30
CA HIS A 109 10.09 9.15 -2.96
C HIS A 109 10.67 8.08 -3.90
N GLY A 110 10.47 6.78 -3.57
CA GLY A 110 10.89 5.66 -4.42
C GLY A 110 10.14 5.62 -5.75
N THR A 111 8.83 5.86 -5.76
CA THR A 111 8.01 5.97 -6.97
C THR A 111 8.45 7.14 -7.83
N ALA A 112 8.62 8.32 -7.21
CA ALA A 112 9.14 9.49 -7.91
C ALA A 112 10.54 9.25 -8.50
N LYS A 113 11.40 8.52 -7.78
CA LYS A 113 12.73 8.13 -8.27
C LYS A 113 12.66 7.16 -9.44
N GLN A 114 11.75 6.18 -9.42
CA GLN A 114 11.54 5.27 -10.56
C GLN A 114 11.14 6.04 -11.82
N LEU A 115 10.22 7.01 -11.69
CA LEU A 115 9.79 7.84 -12.83
C LEU A 115 10.95 8.68 -13.39
N ARG A 116 11.74 9.32 -12.53
CA ARG A 116 12.87 10.16 -12.96
C ARG A 116 14.04 9.38 -13.51
N ASP A 117 14.50 8.36 -12.77
CA ASP A 117 15.80 7.74 -12.99
C ASP A 117 15.72 6.49 -13.88
N ILE A 118 14.53 5.89 -14.02
CA ILE A 118 14.35 4.67 -14.83
C ILE A 118 13.44 4.95 -16.02
N LEU A 119 12.20 5.38 -15.79
CA LEU A 119 11.21 5.54 -16.86
C LEU A 119 11.54 6.70 -17.80
N GLY A 120 11.96 7.84 -17.26
CA GLY A 120 12.36 9.00 -18.06
C GLY A 120 13.45 8.67 -19.06
N PRO A 121 14.59 8.09 -18.68
CA PRO A 121 15.62 7.62 -19.59
C PRO A 121 15.16 6.56 -20.62
N MET A 122 14.12 5.78 -20.29
CA MET A 122 13.49 4.84 -21.21
C MET A 122 12.49 5.50 -22.20
N GLY A 123 12.36 6.83 -22.15
CA GLY A 123 11.50 7.58 -23.05
C GLY A 123 10.02 7.68 -22.61
N VAL A 124 9.68 7.32 -21.37
CA VAL A 124 8.35 7.54 -20.81
C VAL A 124 8.31 8.95 -20.21
N ALA A 125 7.38 9.78 -20.67
CA ALA A 125 7.16 11.11 -20.11
C ALA A 125 6.43 11.02 -18.78
N TYR A 126 6.70 11.95 -17.84
CA TYR A 126 5.99 12.03 -16.57
C TYR A 126 5.72 13.47 -16.17
N THR A 127 4.66 13.67 -15.39
CA THR A 127 4.33 14.97 -14.77
C THR A 127 3.90 14.73 -13.33
N PHE A 128 4.46 15.52 -12.42
CA PHE A 128 3.99 15.58 -11.05
C PHE A 128 2.99 16.70 -10.88
N VAL A 129 1.86 16.43 -10.20
CA VAL A 129 0.77 17.39 -10.01
C VAL A 129 0.18 17.28 -8.60
N ASP A 130 -0.37 18.37 -8.08
CA ASP A 130 -1.15 18.34 -6.85
C ASP A 130 -2.48 17.63 -7.10
N MET A 131 -2.57 16.35 -6.71
CA MET A 131 -3.78 15.52 -6.91
C MET A 131 -4.89 15.78 -5.89
N THR A 132 -4.67 16.64 -4.90
CA THR A 132 -5.78 17.13 -4.06
C THR A 132 -6.70 18.08 -4.83
N ARG A 133 -6.24 18.58 -5.97
CA ARG A 133 -6.93 19.54 -6.84
C ARG A 133 -7.27 18.90 -8.18
N VAL A 134 -8.50 18.40 -8.29
CA VAL A 134 -9.01 17.70 -9.49
C VAL A 134 -8.83 18.55 -10.77
N ASP A 135 -8.95 19.90 -10.68
CA ASP A 135 -8.74 20.77 -11.81
C ASP A 135 -7.29 20.83 -12.29
N GLU A 136 -6.30 20.67 -11.39
CA GLU A 136 -4.90 20.57 -11.79
C GLU A 136 -4.62 19.23 -12.48
N VAL A 137 -5.24 18.14 -12.00
CA VAL A 137 -5.20 16.83 -12.68
C VAL A 137 -5.76 16.97 -14.10
N ARG A 138 -6.91 17.61 -14.27
CA ARG A 138 -7.55 17.83 -15.57
C ARG A 138 -6.64 18.57 -16.55
N LYS A 139 -5.96 19.63 -16.08
CA LYS A 139 -5.04 20.44 -16.91
C LYS A 139 -3.77 19.68 -17.28
N ALA A 140 -3.29 18.77 -16.41
CA ALA A 140 -2.05 18.02 -16.60
C ALA A 140 -2.23 16.78 -17.48
N LEU A 141 -3.45 16.30 -17.70
CA LEU A 141 -3.74 15.19 -18.61
C LEU A 141 -3.42 15.56 -20.07
N ARG A 142 -2.63 14.72 -20.76
CA ARG A 142 -2.20 14.88 -22.15
C ARG A 142 -2.82 13.80 -23.05
N PRO A 143 -2.84 13.96 -24.36
CA PRO A 143 -3.27 12.91 -25.30
C PRO A 143 -2.46 11.60 -25.15
N GLU A 144 -1.19 11.70 -24.77
CA GLU A 144 -0.27 10.59 -24.55
C GLU A 144 -0.38 9.96 -23.17
N THR A 145 -1.18 10.53 -22.24
CA THR A 145 -1.35 9.96 -20.90
C THR A 145 -2.01 8.59 -20.99
N ARG A 146 -1.35 7.59 -20.43
CA ARG A 146 -1.83 6.19 -20.38
C ARG A 146 -1.97 5.67 -18.97
N LEU A 147 -1.38 6.37 -17.99
CA LEU A 147 -1.46 5.98 -16.60
C LEU A 147 -1.59 7.23 -15.72
N VAL A 148 -2.51 7.20 -14.78
CA VAL A 148 -2.59 8.10 -13.64
C VAL A 148 -2.27 7.29 -12.40
N TRP A 149 -1.14 7.59 -11.77
CA TRP A 149 -0.73 7.00 -10.49
C TRP A 149 -1.29 7.85 -9.36
N VAL A 150 -2.13 7.28 -8.52
CA VAL A 150 -2.72 7.93 -7.34
C VAL A 150 -2.12 7.32 -6.08
N GLU A 151 -1.71 8.14 -5.11
CA GLU A 151 -1.30 7.70 -3.77
C GLU A 151 -2.13 8.48 -2.76
N THR A 152 -3.01 7.79 -2.03
CA THR A 152 -3.93 8.44 -1.09
C THR A 152 -4.34 7.51 0.04
N PRO A 153 -4.13 7.92 1.32
CA PRO A 153 -3.43 9.14 1.76
C PRO A 153 -1.96 9.20 1.31
N SER A 154 -1.44 10.40 0.99
CA SER A 154 -0.06 10.58 0.52
C SER A 154 0.98 10.42 1.64
N ASN A 155 2.23 10.15 1.28
CA ASN A 155 3.34 9.99 2.21
C ASN A 155 4.39 11.11 2.03
N PRO A 156 4.67 11.96 3.04
CA PRO A 156 4.23 11.87 4.43
C PRO A 156 3.08 12.81 4.80
N MET A 157 2.57 13.60 3.87
CA MET A 157 1.66 14.71 4.17
C MET A 157 0.23 14.28 4.46
N LEU A 158 -0.12 13.00 4.21
CA LEU A 158 -1.47 12.44 4.41
C LEU A 158 -2.56 13.16 3.59
N ASN A 159 -2.17 13.81 2.50
CA ASN A 159 -3.12 14.46 1.59
C ASN A 159 -4.05 13.44 0.94
N ILE A 160 -5.28 13.85 0.72
CA ILE A 160 -6.33 12.99 0.15
C ILE A 160 -6.64 13.42 -1.27
N SER A 161 -6.53 12.48 -2.18
CA SER A 161 -6.96 12.60 -3.58
C SER A 161 -8.33 11.97 -3.75
N ASP A 162 -9.20 12.60 -4.55
CA ASP A 162 -10.52 12.06 -4.89
C ASP A 162 -10.37 11.01 -6.01
N ILE A 163 -10.36 9.74 -5.61
CA ILE A 163 -10.10 8.62 -6.54
C ILE A 163 -11.16 8.58 -7.63
N GLU A 164 -12.45 8.72 -7.28
CA GLU A 164 -13.56 8.64 -8.23
C GLU A 164 -13.50 9.74 -9.28
N ALA A 165 -13.30 10.99 -8.84
CA ALA A 165 -13.19 12.13 -9.74
C ALA A 165 -11.95 12.04 -10.65
N ILE A 166 -10.83 11.54 -10.14
CA ILE A 166 -9.60 11.33 -10.92
C ILE A 166 -9.80 10.21 -11.94
N ALA A 167 -10.45 9.11 -11.54
CA ALA A 167 -10.71 7.98 -12.42
C ALA A 167 -11.62 8.39 -13.61
N GLU A 168 -12.67 9.15 -13.35
CA GLU A 168 -13.54 9.70 -14.40
C GLU A 168 -12.74 10.53 -15.42
N LEU A 169 -11.88 11.43 -14.95
CA LEU A 169 -11.03 12.24 -15.81
C LEU A 169 -10.04 11.42 -16.63
N ALA A 170 -9.38 10.43 -16.01
CA ALA A 170 -8.41 9.57 -16.65
C ALA A 170 -9.06 8.70 -17.73
N HIS A 171 -10.17 8.07 -17.41
CA HIS A 171 -10.93 7.23 -18.37
C HIS A 171 -11.47 8.04 -19.55
N GLY A 172 -11.87 9.30 -19.33
CA GLY A 172 -12.26 10.22 -20.41
C GLY A 172 -11.12 10.52 -21.40
N ARG A 173 -9.87 10.15 -21.06
CA ARG A 173 -8.67 10.26 -21.92
C ARG A 173 -8.09 8.89 -22.33
N GLY A 174 -8.76 7.80 -21.96
CA GLY A 174 -8.29 6.44 -22.24
C GLY A 174 -7.05 6.05 -21.41
N ALA A 175 -6.80 6.71 -20.28
CA ALA A 175 -5.74 6.39 -19.35
C ALA A 175 -6.23 5.47 -18.23
N LEU A 176 -5.38 4.53 -17.81
CA LEU A 176 -5.60 3.68 -16.63
C LEU A 176 -5.34 4.45 -15.34
N VAL A 177 -6.00 4.03 -14.27
CA VAL A 177 -5.75 4.53 -12.91
C VAL A 177 -5.20 3.41 -12.04
N CYS A 178 -4.02 3.62 -11.47
CA CYS A 178 -3.44 2.77 -10.44
C CYS A 178 -3.42 3.54 -9.11
N CYS A 179 -4.02 2.96 -8.07
CA CYS A 179 -3.98 3.54 -6.73
C CYS A 179 -3.03 2.76 -5.83
N ASP A 180 -2.02 3.43 -5.27
CA ASP A 180 -1.25 2.90 -4.15
C ASP A 180 -2.11 3.01 -2.88
N ASN A 181 -2.64 1.85 -2.44
CA ASN A 181 -3.53 1.72 -1.29
C ASN A 181 -2.81 1.27 -0.02
N THR A 182 -1.48 1.37 0.01
CA THR A 182 -0.65 0.86 1.10
C THR A 182 -1.02 1.46 2.46
N PHE A 183 -1.32 2.77 2.53
CA PHE A 183 -1.64 3.46 3.79
C PHE A 183 -3.06 3.16 4.27
N ALA A 184 -4.04 3.22 3.38
CA ALA A 184 -5.43 3.02 3.73
C ALA A 184 -5.76 1.54 3.98
N THR A 185 -5.14 0.63 3.25
CA THR A 185 -5.45 -0.81 3.21
C THR A 185 -6.89 -1.10 2.74
N PRO A 186 -7.20 -2.32 2.28
CA PRO A 186 -8.56 -2.68 1.91
C PRO A 186 -9.53 -2.75 3.11
N VAL A 187 -9.03 -2.62 4.34
CA VAL A 187 -9.87 -2.51 5.54
C VAL A 187 -10.69 -1.22 5.52
N TRP A 188 -10.11 -0.12 5.02
CA TRP A 188 -10.78 1.17 5.01
C TRP A 188 -11.12 1.69 3.62
N GLN A 189 -10.32 1.38 2.59
CA GLN A 189 -10.47 1.91 1.24
C GLN A 189 -10.30 0.81 0.19
N ARG A 190 -11.21 0.74 -0.77
CA ARG A 190 -11.16 -0.17 -1.92
C ARG A 190 -11.19 0.63 -3.21
N PRO A 191 -10.04 0.99 -3.76
CA PRO A 191 -9.94 1.86 -4.92
C PRO A 191 -10.63 1.31 -6.17
N LEU A 192 -10.70 -0.02 -6.34
CA LEU A 192 -11.43 -0.62 -7.47
C LEU A 192 -12.92 -0.28 -7.46
N GLU A 193 -13.54 -0.19 -6.27
CA GLU A 193 -14.93 0.23 -6.12
C GLU A 193 -15.14 1.73 -6.44
N LEU A 194 -14.05 2.51 -6.43
CA LEU A 194 -14.03 3.95 -6.70
C LEU A 194 -13.54 4.28 -8.12
N GLY A 195 -13.42 3.29 -8.98
CA GLY A 195 -13.05 3.49 -10.38
C GLY A 195 -11.58 3.22 -10.74
N ALA A 196 -10.67 2.95 -9.79
CA ALA A 196 -9.31 2.54 -10.14
C ALA A 196 -9.31 1.22 -10.94
N ASP A 197 -8.39 1.07 -11.90
CA ASP A 197 -8.22 -0.15 -12.70
C ASP A 197 -7.28 -1.13 -12.03
N LEU A 198 -6.31 -0.57 -11.29
CA LEU A 198 -5.24 -1.27 -10.62
C LEU A 198 -5.13 -0.73 -9.18
N VAL A 199 -4.81 -1.64 -8.26
CA VAL A 199 -4.42 -1.28 -6.90
C VAL A 199 -3.04 -1.86 -6.61
N MET A 200 -2.14 -1.02 -6.13
CA MET A 200 -0.79 -1.42 -5.73
C MET A 200 -0.69 -1.43 -4.21
N HIS A 201 0.06 -2.38 -3.68
CA HIS A 201 0.47 -2.43 -2.28
C HIS A 201 1.95 -2.70 -2.11
N SER A 202 2.59 -2.00 -1.19
CA SER A 202 3.77 -2.51 -0.52
C SER A 202 3.34 -3.50 0.57
N SER A 203 3.40 -4.80 0.27
CA SER A 203 3.03 -5.85 1.23
C SER A 203 3.95 -5.88 2.46
N THR A 204 5.12 -5.26 2.36
CA THR A 204 6.07 -4.98 3.46
C THR A 204 5.42 -4.29 4.65
N LYS A 205 4.32 -3.52 4.41
CA LYS A 205 3.69 -2.65 5.39
C LYS A 205 2.59 -3.41 6.15
N TYR A 206 1.37 -2.92 6.18
CA TYR A 206 0.26 -3.53 6.92
C TYR A 206 -0.03 -5.00 6.57
N PHE A 207 0.23 -5.44 5.34
CA PHE A 207 0.01 -6.84 4.97
C PHE A 207 0.98 -7.77 5.71
N GLY A 208 2.26 -7.45 5.72
CA GLY A 208 3.26 -8.13 6.57
C GLY A 208 3.04 -7.82 8.05
N GLY A 209 2.96 -6.54 8.41
CA GLY A 209 2.52 -6.03 9.70
C GLY A 209 3.39 -6.34 10.92
N HIS A 210 4.58 -6.91 10.74
CA HIS A 210 5.47 -7.33 11.83
C HIS A 210 6.93 -6.93 11.60
N SER A 211 7.21 -6.04 10.65
CA SER A 211 8.55 -5.52 10.32
C SER A 211 9.59 -6.60 9.95
N ASP A 212 9.15 -7.77 9.49
CA ASP A 212 9.95 -9.00 9.31
C ASP A 212 9.92 -9.55 7.88
N VAL A 213 9.12 -8.97 6.98
CA VAL A 213 8.97 -9.44 5.59
C VAL A 213 8.89 -8.28 4.61
N MET A 214 9.40 -8.48 3.41
CA MET A 214 9.31 -7.53 2.31
C MET A 214 8.50 -8.12 1.16
N GLY A 215 7.66 -7.29 0.52
CA GLY A 215 6.87 -7.73 -0.64
C GLY A 215 6.09 -6.59 -1.28
N GLY A 216 5.50 -6.90 -2.43
CA GLY A 216 4.59 -6.01 -3.14
C GLY A 216 3.46 -6.80 -3.80
N ALA A 217 2.37 -6.12 -4.13
CA ALA A 217 1.26 -6.72 -4.85
C ALA A 217 0.62 -5.70 -5.80
N VAL A 218 0.10 -6.20 -6.92
CA VAL A 218 -0.78 -5.44 -7.82
C VAL A 218 -2.05 -6.24 -8.00
N VAL A 219 -3.19 -5.60 -7.79
CA VAL A 219 -4.52 -6.17 -7.98
C VAL A 219 -5.16 -5.53 -9.20
N VAL A 220 -5.82 -6.31 -10.04
CA VAL A 220 -6.56 -5.85 -11.21
C VAL A 220 -8.05 -6.01 -10.99
N ARG A 221 -8.85 -5.07 -11.53
CA ARG A 221 -10.31 -5.11 -11.45
C ARG A 221 -10.87 -6.32 -12.18
N ASP A 222 -10.42 -6.55 -13.41
CA ASP A 222 -10.94 -7.57 -14.31
C ASP A 222 -9.84 -8.51 -14.79
N ARG A 223 -10.17 -9.78 -15.03
CA ARG A 223 -9.27 -10.73 -15.70
C ARG A 223 -9.17 -10.39 -17.18
N GLY A 224 -8.01 -10.70 -17.77
CA GLY A 224 -7.73 -10.52 -19.19
C GLY A 224 -6.51 -9.66 -19.43
N GLY A 225 -6.47 -8.87 -20.48
CA GLY A 225 -5.26 -8.26 -21.02
C GLY A 225 -4.32 -7.54 -20.04
N LEU A 226 -4.82 -6.87 -18.97
CA LEU A 226 -3.96 -6.29 -17.93
C LEU A 226 -3.39 -7.36 -16.99
N SER A 227 -4.23 -8.28 -16.53
CA SER A 227 -3.82 -9.40 -15.69
C SER A 227 -2.75 -10.24 -16.38
N ASP A 228 -2.97 -10.60 -17.66
CA ASP A 228 -2.05 -11.41 -18.44
C ASP A 228 -0.68 -10.72 -18.62
N LYS A 229 -0.67 -9.42 -18.91
CA LYS A 229 0.57 -8.62 -19.02
C LYS A 229 1.35 -8.56 -17.71
N LEU A 230 0.67 -8.37 -16.59
CA LEU A 230 1.31 -8.32 -15.27
C LEU A 230 1.88 -9.69 -14.87
N ARG A 231 1.17 -10.79 -15.19
CA ARG A 231 1.69 -12.15 -14.97
C ARG A 231 2.87 -12.47 -15.87
N ASP A 232 2.81 -12.09 -17.13
CA ASP A 232 3.94 -12.25 -18.06
C ASP A 232 5.16 -11.45 -17.57
N TYR A 233 4.97 -10.20 -17.15
CA TYR A 233 6.03 -9.41 -16.54
C TYR A 233 6.57 -10.05 -15.26
N GLN A 234 5.70 -10.53 -14.36
CA GLN A 234 6.11 -11.21 -13.13
C GLN A 234 7.04 -12.40 -13.42
N GLN A 235 6.68 -13.23 -14.37
CA GLN A 235 7.47 -14.39 -14.76
C GLN A 235 8.78 -14.02 -15.47
N THR A 236 8.71 -13.07 -16.40
CA THR A 236 9.83 -12.71 -17.28
C THR A 236 10.85 -11.83 -16.56
N ALA A 237 10.42 -10.80 -15.83
CA ALA A 237 11.30 -9.96 -15.02
C ALA A 237 11.80 -10.68 -13.76
N GLY A 238 11.07 -11.68 -13.29
CA GLY A 238 11.53 -12.60 -12.23
C GLY A 238 11.52 -12.05 -10.81
N SER A 239 10.94 -10.86 -10.57
CA SER A 239 10.87 -10.23 -9.24
C SER A 239 9.79 -10.86 -8.34
N VAL A 240 9.77 -12.18 -8.23
CA VAL A 240 8.80 -12.94 -7.41
C VAL A 240 9.26 -13.04 -5.95
N PRO A 241 8.34 -13.01 -4.98
CA PRO A 241 8.68 -13.23 -3.57
C PRO A 241 9.04 -14.69 -3.31
N SER A 242 9.83 -14.94 -2.26
CA SER A 242 10.14 -16.31 -1.84
C SER A 242 8.89 -17.02 -1.32
N PRO A 243 8.84 -18.37 -1.35
CA PRO A 243 7.75 -19.13 -0.75
C PRO A 243 7.55 -18.81 0.74
N PHE A 244 8.63 -18.55 1.47
CA PHE A 244 8.58 -18.19 2.89
C PHE A 244 7.94 -16.80 3.09
N ASP A 245 8.32 -15.81 2.29
CA ASP A 245 7.72 -14.48 2.36
C ASP A 245 6.23 -14.52 2.00
N CYS A 246 5.86 -15.30 0.99
CA CYS A 246 4.46 -15.52 0.63
C CYS A 246 3.66 -16.11 1.80
N TRP A 247 4.22 -17.11 2.47
CA TRP A 247 3.60 -17.75 3.63
C TRP A 247 3.46 -16.79 4.81
N LEU A 248 4.51 -16.00 5.13
CA LEU A 248 4.49 -15.00 6.20
C LEU A 248 3.42 -13.94 5.95
N ILE A 249 3.39 -13.35 4.74
CA ILE A 249 2.40 -12.34 4.39
C ILE A 249 1.00 -12.95 4.45
N ARG A 250 0.78 -14.13 3.86
CA ARG A 250 -0.54 -14.79 3.89
C ARG A 250 -1.00 -15.09 5.31
N ARG A 251 -0.09 -15.56 6.19
CA ARG A 251 -0.37 -15.75 7.61
C ARG A 251 -0.76 -14.44 8.30
N SER A 252 -0.04 -13.36 8.02
CA SER A 252 -0.27 -12.05 8.62
C SER A 252 -1.61 -11.41 8.20
N LEU A 253 -2.03 -11.64 6.95
CA LEU A 253 -3.32 -11.15 6.44
C LEU A 253 -4.50 -11.66 7.25
N THR A 254 -4.42 -12.82 7.91
CA THR A 254 -5.52 -13.34 8.75
C THR A 254 -5.89 -12.42 9.91
N THR A 255 -4.98 -11.55 10.35
CA THR A 255 -5.21 -10.57 11.44
C THR A 255 -5.21 -9.12 10.96
N LEU A 256 -5.20 -8.89 9.64
CA LEU A 256 -5.12 -7.55 9.08
C LEU A 256 -6.22 -6.63 9.61
N SER A 257 -7.47 -7.07 9.57
CA SER A 257 -8.61 -6.27 10.04
C SER A 257 -8.47 -5.90 11.53
N CYS A 258 -8.12 -6.87 12.38
CA CYS A 258 -7.93 -6.64 13.82
C CYS A 258 -6.83 -5.62 14.09
N ARG A 259 -5.67 -5.79 13.44
CA ARG A 259 -4.52 -4.90 13.62
C ARG A 259 -4.84 -3.48 13.13
N VAL A 260 -5.31 -3.35 11.92
CA VAL A 260 -5.58 -2.04 11.31
C VAL A 260 -6.66 -1.27 12.07
N ARG A 261 -7.72 -1.94 12.56
CA ARG A 261 -8.76 -1.29 13.38
C ARG A 261 -8.21 -0.78 14.70
N ALA A 262 -7.44 -1.59 15.42
CA ALA A 262 -6.83 -1.19 16.68
C ALA A 262 -5.81 -0.05 16.50
N GLN A 263 -4.95 -0.16 15.49
CA GLN A 263 -3.99 0.89 15.13
C GLN A 263 -4.68 2.21 14.75
N THR A 264 -5.78 2.14 13.98
CA THR A 264 -6.59 3.33 13.60
C THR A 264 -7.22 3.98 14.84
N HIS A 265 -7.72 3.17 15.77
CA HIS A 265 -8.26 3.70 17.03
C HIS A 265 -7.18 4.47 17.81
N ASN A 266 -6.01 3.89 17.96
CA ASN A 266 -4.87 4.53 18.61
C ASN A 266 -4.45 5.82 17.89
N ALA A 267 -4.34 5.78 16.55
CA ALA A 267 -3.98 6.95 15.74
C ALA A 267 -4.96 8.11 15.91
N SER A 268 -6.26 7.82 15.95
CA SER A 268 -7.29 8.84 16.16
C SER A 268 -7.16 9.51 17.52
N ARG A 269 -6.87 8.74 18.59
CA ARG A 269 -6.62 9.27 19.93
C ARG A 269 -5.36 10.13 20.00
N LEU A 270 -4.27 9.66 19.38
CA LEU A 270 -3.02 10.42 19.29
C LEU A 270 -3.22 11.73 18.52
N ALA A 271 -3.93 11.69 17.40
CA ALA A 271 -4.20 12.88 16.61
C ALA A 271 -4.99 13.94 17.41
N GLY A 272 -5.99 13.51 18.16
CA GLY A 272 -6.76 14.40 19.04
C GLY A 272 -5.91 15.02 20.17
N PHE A 273 -5.03 14.24 20.78
CA PHE A 273 -4.07 14.74 21.77
C PHE A 273 -3.11 15.77 21.16
N LEU A 274 -2.46 15.42 20.06
CA LEU A 274 -1.48 16.28 19.40
C LEU A 274 -2.09 17.59 18.90
N GLN A 275 -3.34 17.58 18.44
CA GLN A 275 -4.04 18.78 17.97
C GLN A 275 -4.18 19.86 19.05
N SER A 276 -4.26 19.48 20.30
CA SER A 276 -4.37 20.40 21.45
C SER A 276 -3.02 20.72 22.12
N HIS A 277 -1.93 20.05 21.71
CA HIS A 277 -0.65 20.19 22.37
C HIS A 277 0.08 21.49 21.98
N ARG A 278 0.53 22.28 22.98
CA ARG A 278 1.12 23.61 22.81
C ARG A 278 2.36 23.66 21.88
N ASN A 279 3.17 22.57 21.85
CA ASN A 279 4.41 22.45 21.07
C ASN A 279 4.18 21.83 19.69
N VAL A 280 2.93 21.56 19.31
CA VAL A 280 2.52 21.11 17.97
C VAL A 280 1.95 22.29 17.20
N GLU A 281 2.43 22.47 15.99
CA GLU A 281 1.96 23.54 15.09
C GLU A 281 0.72 23.08 14.30
N ARG A 282 0.75 21.86 13.79
CA ARG A 282 -0.32 21.27 12.97
C ARG A 282 -0.25 19.75 13.00
N VAL A 283 -1.40 19.10 12.99
CA VAL A 283 -1.53 17.65 12.81
C VAL A 283 -2.12 17.35 11.44
N LEU A 284 -1.53 16.39 10.76
CA LEU A 284 -1.98 15.88 9.47
C LEU A 284 -2.53 14.47 9.70
N TYR A 285 -3.83 14.35 9.78
CA TYR A 285 -4.55 13.09 9.93
C TYR A 285 -5.93 13.21 9.29
N PRO A 286 -6.27 12.37 8.30
CA PRO A 286 -7.53 12.51 7.55
C PRO A 286 -8.80 12.41 8.40
N GLY A 287 -8.70 11.82 9.61
CA GLY A 287 -9.80 11.71 10.56
C GLY A 287 -10.13 12.98 11.35
N LEU A 288 -9.32 14.02 11.27
CA LEU A 288 -9.61 15.31 11.91
C LEU A 288 -10.47 16.19 10.99
N ASP A 289 -11.50 16.81 11.54
CA ASP A 289 -12.37 17.76 10.79
C ASP A 289 -11.59 18.95 10.22
N THR A 290 -10.45 19.28 10.83
CA THR A 290 -9.54 20.34 10.37
C THR A 290 -8.67 19.92 9.18
N HIS A 291 -8.68 18.64 8.80
CA HIS A 291 -7.90 18.17 7.67
C HIS A 291 -8.57 18.59 6.34
N PRO A 292 -7.83 19.22 5.39
CA PRO A 292 -8.43 19.73 4.15
C PRO A 292 -9.17 18.67 3.32
N GLY A 293 -8.70 17.43 3.36
CA GLY A 293 -9.30 16.30 2.63
C GLY A 293 -10.29 15.47 3.45
N HIS A 294 -10.70 15.91 4.66
CA HIS A 294 -11.56 15.12 5.56
C HIS A 294 -12.85 14.65 4.87
N ALA A 295 -13.56 15.53 4.20
CA ALA A 295 -14.83 15.21 3.54
C ALA A 295 -14.66 14.15 2.43
N ILE A 296 -13.56 14.20 1.67
CA ILE A 296 -13.23 13.18 0.66
C ILE A 296 -12.87 11.87 1.34
N ALA A 297 -11.99 11.92 2.36
CA ALA A 297 -11.62 10.73 3.13
C ALA A 297 -12.84 10.03 3.75
N GLN A 298 -13.78 10.79 4.34
CA GLN A 298 -15.01 10.25 4.93
C GLN A 298 -15.89 9.53 3.89
N ARG A 299 -15.91 9.99 2.63
CA ARG A 299 -16.65 9.37 1.54
C ARG A 299 -16.00 8.08 1.04
N GLN A 300 -14.69 8.06 0.87
CA GLN A 300 -13.97 6.94 0.25
C GLN A 300 -13.34 5.95 1.24
N MET A 301 -13.07 6.36 2.48
CA MET A 301 -12.53 5.51 3.55
C MET A 301 -13.67 5.11 4.51
N LYS A 302 -14.16 3.89 4.40
CA LYS A 302 -15.38 3.45 5.12
C LYS A 302 -15.07 2.93 6.54
N GLY A 303 -15.26 3.78 7.54
CA GLY A 303 -15.24 3.41 8.96
C GLY A 303 -13.93 3.66 9.70
N GLY A 304 -12.92 4.26 9.04
CA GLY A 304 -11.66 4.66 9.67
C GLY A 304 -10.73 5.38 8.70
N PHE A 305 -9.72 6.06 9.24
CA PHE A 305 -8.85 6.95 8.47
C PHE A 305 -7.38 6.48 8.46
N GLY A 306 -7.16 5.20 8.74
CA GLY A 306 -5.81 4.61 8.78
C GLY A 306 -5.06 4.89 10.09
N ALA A 307 -3.84 4.37 10.15
CA ALA A 307 -3.00 4.45 11.35
C ALA A 307 -1.70 5.23 11.12
N MET A 308 -1.62 5.98 10.04
CA MET A 308 -0.56 6.94 9.79
C MET A 308 -1.02 8.34 10.17
N LEU A 309 -0.17 9.08 10.84
CA LEU A 309 -0.34 10.51 11.05
C LEU A 309 1.00 11.23 10.93
N SER A 310 0.97 12.50 10.64
CA SER A 310 2.15 13.37 10.72
C SER A 310 1.82 14.62 11.52
N PHE A 311 2.83 15.22 12.15
CA PHE A 311 2.64 16.48 12.84
C PHE A 311 3.88 17.37 12.70
N LEU A 312 3.66 18.67 12.73
CA LEU A 312 4.70 19.69 12.67
C LEU A 312 5.02 20.17 14.07
N VAL A 313 6.29 20.07 14.46
CA VAL A 313 6.78 20.50 15.79
C VAL A 313 7.11 21.99 15.75
N ARG A 314 6.66 22.75 16.78
CA ARG A 314 7.08 24.14 16.93
C ARG A 314 8.57 24.20 17.25
N GLY A 315 9.30 25.13 16.64
CA GLY A 315 10.75 25.30 16.83
C GLY A 315 11.61 24.71 15.73
N GLY A 316 10.97 24.28 14.63
CA GLY A 316 11.70 23.89 13.41
C GLY A 316 12.35 22.51 13.47
N ARG A 317 13.33 22.31 12.59
CA ARG A 317 14.03 21.03 12.37
C ARG A 317 14.67 20.46 13.63
N GLU A 318 15.40 21.29 14.38
CA GLU A 318 16.11 20.82 15.58
C GLU A 318 15.15 20.36 16.68
N ALA A 319 14.03 21.09 16.83
CA ALA A 319 12.98 20.69 17.77
C ALA A 319 12.36 19.34 17.37
N ALA A 320 12.09 19.11 16.07
CA ALA A 320 11.59 17.83 15.59
C ALA A 320 12.59 16.68 15.89
N PHE A 321 13.87 16.86 15.63
CA PHE A 321 14.89 15.86 15.99
C PHE A 321 14.95 15.62 17.51
N ALA A 322 14.87 16.68 18.31
CA ALA A 322 14.89 16.57 19.76
C ALA A 322 13.67 15.80 20.29
N VAL A 323 12.47 16.03 19.74
CA VAL A 323 11.27 15.26 20.06
C VAL A 323 11.46 13.79 19.72
N ALA A 324 11.84 13.47 18.49
CA ALA A 324 12.08 12.10 18.07
C ALA A 324 13.16 11.39 18.92
N ALA A 325 14.18 12.12 19.34
CA ALA A 325 15.25 11.57 20.19
C ALA A 325 14.80 11.24 21.63
N ARG A 326 13.78 11.94 22.15
CA ARG A 326 13.27 11.76 23.53
C ARG A 326 12.19 10.70 23.65
N THR A 327 11.62 10.21 22.55
CA THR A 327 10.65 9.10 22.61
C THR A 327 11.30 7.84 23.19
N LYS A 328 10.53 7.09 23.97
CA LYS A 328 10.96 5.87 24.68
C LYS A 328 10.24 4.62 24.18
N ILE A 329 9.02 4.78 23.67
CA ILE A 329 8.19 3.71 23.11
C ILE A 329 8.29 3.77 21.58
N PHE A 330 8.11 4.95 20.98
CA PHE A 330 8.24 5.08 19.52
C PHE A 330 9.67 4.82 19.08
N ILE A 331 9.82 3.83 18.20
CA ILE A 331 11.12 3.48 17.62
C ILE A 331 11.43 4.43 16.46
N ARG A 332 12.63 5.03 16.48
CA ARG A 332 13.11 5.88 15.38
C ARG A 332 13.58 5.01 14.22
N ALA A 333 12.68 4.79 13.28
CA ALA A 333 12.96 3.93 12.12
C ALA A 333 12.12 4.35 10.90
N THR A 334 12.64 3.99 9.73
CA THR A 334 11.87 4.01 8.49
C THR A 334 10.82 2.89 8.51
N SER A 335 9.95 2.85 7.51
CA SER A 335 8.86 1.90 7.36
C SER A 335 7.59 2.33 8.11
N LEU A 336 6.60 1.43 8.18
CA LEU A 336 5.29 1.68 8.78
C LEU A 336 4.44 0.41 8.80
N GLY A 337 3.31 0.47 9.51
CA GLY A 337 2.27 -0.56 9.47
C GLY A 337 2.59 -1.81 10.29
N GLY A 338 3.70 -1.80 11.05
CA GLY A 338 4.05 -2.82 12.02
C GLY A 338 3.17 -2.79 13.27
N VAL A 339 3.30 -3.79 14.13
CA VAL A 339 2.63 -3.86 15.44
C VAL A 339 3.22 -2.84 16.42
N GLU A 340 4.47 -2.45 16.23
CA GLU A 340 5.19 -1.43 16.97
C GLU A 340 4.98 -0.03 16.40
N SER A 341 5.00 0.99 17.25
CA SER A 341 4.92 2.40 16.85
C SER A 341 6.27 2.93 16.39
N LEU A 342 6.30 3.56 15.21
CA LEU A 342 7.51 4.17 14.62
C LEU A 342 7.34 5.68 14.49
N ILE A 343 8.46 6.42 14.64
CA ILE A 343 8.54 7.86 14.44
C ILE A 343 9.74 8.21 13.54
N GLU A 344 9.54 9.10 12.58
CA GLU A 344 10.59 9.44 11.61
C GLU A 344 10.52 10.90 11.17
N HIS A 345 11.69 11.55 11.10
CA HIS A 345 11.86 12.84 10.47
C HIS A 345 12.04 12.65 8.95
N ARG A 346 10.96 12.84 8.20
CA ARG A 346 10.91 12.48 6.77
C ARG A 346 11.79 13.33 5.87
N ALA A 347 11.84 14.64 6.06
CA ALA A 347 12.66 15.55 5.23
C ALA A 347 14.14 15.14 5.17
N SER A 348 14.70 14.50 6.22
CA SER A 348 16.09 14.05 6.23
C SER A 348 16.35 12.78 5.42
N VAL A 349 15.30 12.07 4.99
CA VAL A 349 15.40 10.76 4.31
C VAL A 349 15.07 10.87 2.82
N GLU A 350 14.27 11.87 2.42
CA GLU A 350 13.71 11.97 1.05
C GLU A 350 14.67 12.63 0.05
N GLY A 351 15.74 13.23 0.53
CA GLY A 351 16.78 13.84 -0.31
C GLY A 351 16.40 15.22 -0.88
N PRO A 352 17.13 15.74 -1.87
CA PRO A 352 17.10 17.15 -2.28
C PRO A 352 15.81 17.58 -3.00
N HIS A 353 14.97 16.63 -3.41
CA HIS A 353 13.69 16.90 -4.07
C HIS A 353 12.50 16.81 -3.11
N SER A 354 12.75 16.68 -1.81
CA SER A 354 11.69 16.62 -0.80
C SER A 354 10.94 17.96 -0.74
N VAL A 355 9.62 17.85 -0.67
CA VAL A 355 8.71 18.97 -0.39
C VAL A 355 8.20 18.93 1.05
N THR A 356 8.69 17.99 1.83
CA THR A 356 8.29 17.76 3.22
C THR A 356 8.83 18.88 4.11
N PRO A 357 7.99 19.48 4.98
CA PRO A 357 8.47 20.50 5.94
C PRO A 357 9.56 19.95 6.88
N ASP A 358 10.59 20.77 7.16
CA ASP A 358 11.73 20.39 7.98
C ASP A 358 11.38 20.12 9.46
N ASN A 359 10.22 20.55 9.93
CA ASN A 359 9.73 20.28 11.28
C ASN A 359 8.69 19.15 11.36
N LEU A 360 8.51 18.37 10.28
CA LEU A 360 7.55 17.29 10.22
C LEU A 360 8.10 15.99 10.79
N LEU A 361 7.36 15.40 11.70
CA LEU A 361 7.51 14.01 12.15
C LEU A 361 6.35 13.17 11.62
N ARG A 362 6.67 12.07 10.94
CA ARG A 362 5.69 11.06 10.54
C ARG A 362 5.66 9.94 11.57
N VAL A 363 4.46 9.52 11.94
CA VAL A 363 4.21 8.45 12.90
C VAL A 363 3.44 7.31 12.23
N SER A 364 3.93 6.10 12.42
CA SER A 364 3.19 4.86 12.20
C SER A 364 2.74 4.34 13.56
N VAL A 365 1.44 4.32 13.79
CA VAL A 365 0.88 3.95 15.10
C VAL A 365 0.69 2.45 15.18
N GLY A 366 1.21 1.85 16.25
CA GLY A 366 1.18 0.42 16.53
C GLY A 366 -0.01 -0.01 17.40
N LEU A 367 0.18 -1.15 18.08
CA LEU A 367 -0.82 -1.81 18.90
C LEU A 367 -0.63 -1.59 20.42
N GLU A 368 0.35 -0.80 20.80
CA GLU A 368 0.58 -0.45 22.20
C GLU A 368 -0.64 0.27 22.80
N SER A 369 -0.70 0.41 24.12
CA SER A 369 -1.75 1.21 24.76
C SER A 369 -1.69 2.67 24.25
N ALA A 370 -2.82 3.20 23.83
CA ALA A 370 -2.90 4.59 23.39
C ALA A 370 -2.51 5.58 24.50
N GLU A 371 -2.78 5.24 25.77
CA GLU A 371 -2.38 6.01 26.94
C GLU A 371 -0.87 6.11 27.05
N ASP A 372 -0.18 4.99 26.87
CA ASP A 372 1.29 4.93 26.94
C ASP A 372 1.92 5.70 25.78
N LEU A 373 1.36 5.56 24.56
CA LEU A 373 1.81 6.32 23.39
C LEU A 373 1.63 7.83 23.56
N ILE A 374 0.48 8.26 24.13
CA ILE A 374 0.22 9.67 24.43
C ILE A 374 1.22 10.17 25.47
N ALA A 375 1.43 9.42 26.56
CA ALA A 375 2.37 9.80 27.63
C ALA A 375 3.82 9.91 27.09
N ASP A 376 4.21 9.02 26.15
CA ASP A 376 5.54 9.07 25.54
C ASP A 376 5.72 10.31 24.64
N LEU A 377 4.71 10.66 23.84
CA LEU A 377 4.76 11.90 23.04
C LEU A 377 4.68 13.16 23.89
N ASP A 378 3.87 13.18 24.95
CA ASP A 378 3.75 14.33 25.86
C ASP A 378 5.09 14.66 26.53
N GLN A 379 5.76 13.65 27.12
CA GLN A 379 7.07 13.83 27.73
C GLN A 379 8.18 14.18 26.71
N ALA A 380 8.03 13.71 25.45
CA ALA A 380 9.00 14.01 24.38
C ALA A 380 8.84 15.44 23.85
N LEU A 381 7.61 15.92 23.77
CA LEU A 381 7.28 17.28 23.35
C LEU A 381 7.63 18.32 24.43
N GLY A 382 7.47 18.02 25.70
CA GLY A 382 7.83 18.87 26.85
C GLY A 382 6.74 19.81 27.28
#